data_6819d8a3bb5c72acfd692a40512e274e
#
_entry.id   6819d8a3bb5c72acfd692a40512e274e
#
_cell.length_a   1.000
_cell.length_b   1.000
_cell.length_c   1.000
_cell.angle_alpha   90.00
_cell.angle_beta   90.00
_cell.angle_gamma   90.00
#
_symmetry.space_group_name_H-M   'P 1'
#
loop_
_entity.id
_entity.type
_entity.pdbx_description
1 polymer ?
#
loop_
_entity_poly.entity_id
_entity_poly.type
_entity_poly.pdbx_seq_one_letter_code
_entity_poly.pdbx_strand_id
1 'polypeptide(L)'
;MIISGSPEYFDKNDSVLFCLKGAFSLSELGTSEVLMCDERNKEIIERLPEIDVLILAGGHVPTQNSFMKTIGLKERLQSWDGLLIAWSAGSSMNCAEMVYAGPELPGEAIDPNYQRWICGLGITKTNIFPRFETLKDEICAGSKRRGRA
;
A
#
# COMPACT_ATOMS: atom_id res chain seq x y z
N MET A 1 -5.64 12.98 0.97
CA MET A 1 -5.60 11.97 2.07
C MET A 1 -4.48 10.99 1.83
N ILE A 2 -3.83 10.50 2.89
CA ILE A 2 -2.75 9.49 2.84
C ILE A 2 -3.26 8.26 3.57
N ILE A 3 -3.20 7.08 2.95
CA ILE A 3 -3.45 5.80 3.61
C ILE A 3 -2.11 5.23 4.07
N SER A 4 -2.01 4.94 5.36
CA SER A 4 -0.77 4.43 5.95
C SER A 4 -0.39 3.06 5.40
N GLY A 5 0.91 2.86 5.14
CA GLY A 5 1.50 1.56 4.84
C GLY A 5 1.90 0.77 6.09
N SER A 6 1.86 1.42 7.26
CA SER A 6 2.19 0.83 8.57
C SER A 6 1.23 1.41 9.61
N PRO A 7 -0.06 0.99 9.60
CA PRO A 7 -1.14 1.72 10.27
C PRO A 7 -0.99 1.85 11.79
N GLU A 8 -0.23 0.96 12.44
CA GLU A 8 0.03 0.99 13.89
C GLU A 8 1.31 1.75 14.29
N TYR A 9 2.16 2.16 13.32
CA TYR A 9 3.40 2.87 13.60
C TYR A 9 3.18 4.39 13.55
N PHE A 10 2.58 4.94 14.59
CA PHE A 10 2.09 6.32 14.65
C PHE A 10 3.18 7.37 14.46
N ASP A 11 4.33 7.22 15.11
CA ASP A 11 5.44 8.17 14.95
C ASP A 11 5.93 8.24 13.49
N LYS A 12 5.97 7.10 12.81
CA LYS A 12 6.30 7.03 11.39
C LYS A 12 5.24 7.70 10.54
N ASN A 13 3.97 7.46 10.84
CA ASN A 13 2.86 8.07 10.12
C ASN A 13 2.83 9.59 10.30
N ASP A 14 3.09 10.07 11.50
CA ASP A 14 3.17 11.50 11.80
C ASP A 14 4.35 12.15 11.08
N SER A 15 5.50 11.46 11.01
CA SER A 15 6.67 11.91 10.25
C SER A 15 6.38 11.99 8.75
N VAL A 16 5.71 10.99 8.18
CA VAL A 16 5.29 10.99 6.77
C VAL A 16 4.32 12.15 6.49
N LEU A 17 3.33 12.33 7.37
CA LEU A 17 2.39 13.43 7.25
C LEU A 17 3.08 14.79 7.29
N PHE A 18 4.00 14.98 8.22
CA PHE A 18 4.78 16.21 8.34
C PHE A 18 5.61 16.49 7.09
N CYS A 19 6.35 15.48 6.60
CA CYS A 19 7.17 15.61 5.39
C CYS A 19 6.32 15.97 4.16
N LEU A 20 5.17 15.33 3.98
CA LEU A 20 4.30 15.60 2.84
C LEU A 20 3.65 16.96 2.91
N LYS A 21 3.20 17.41 4.09
CA LYS A 21 2.71 18.78 4.29
C LYS A 21 3.77 19.81 3.88
N GLY A 22 5.02 19.58 4.29
CA GLY A 22 6.14 20.44 3.90
C GLY A 22 6.39 20.42 2.39
N ALA A 23 6.40 19.24 1.77
CA ALA A 23 6.62 19.10 0.34
C ALA A 23 5.53 19.80 -0.49
N PHE A 24 4.27 19.61 -0.12
CA PHE A 24 3.14 20.30 -0.80
C PHE A 24 3.22 21.81 -0.62
N SER A 25 3.57 22.30 0.55
CA SER A 25 3.76 23.73 0.80
C SER A 25 4.87 24.34 -0.08
N LEU A 26 5.97 23.59 -0.29
CA LEU A 26 7.09 24.03 -1.10
C LEU A 26 6.84 23.90 -2.61
N SER A 27 5.93 23.03 -3.04
CA SER A 27 5.64 22.78 -4.45
C SER A 27 4.64 23.75 -5.07
N GLU A 28 4.18 24.76 -4.32
CA GLU A 28 3.14 25.71 -4.74
C GLU A 28 1.78 25.05 -5.10
N LEU A 29 1.64 23.75 -4.82
CA LEU A 29 0.36 23.06 -4.91
C LEU A 29 -0.51 23.52 -3.75
N GLY A 30 -1.52 24.29 -4.06
CA GLY A 30 -2.50 24.79 -3.07
C GLY A 30 -3.30 23.63 -2.48
N THR A 31 -2.82 23.05 -1.37
CA THR A 31 -3.55 22.03 -0.64
C THR A 31 -4.32 22.67 0.52
N SER A 32 -5.63 22.45 0.57
CA SER A 32 -6.45 22.93 1.68
C SER A 32 -6.21 22.13 2.96
N GLU A 33 -6.03 20.83 2.83
CA GLU A 33 -5.84 19.92 3.95
C GLU A 33 -5.04 18.69 3.54
N VAL A 34 -4.19 18.16 4.44
CA VAL A 34 -3.50 16.88 4.27
C VAL A 34 -3.81 16.00 5.48
N LEU A 35 -4.43 14.85 5.23
CA LEU A 35 -4.94 13.93 6.24
C LEU A 35 -4.15 12.61 6.18
N MET A 36 -3.86 12.03 7.35
CA MET A 36 -3.34 10.67 7.48
C MET A 36 -4.44 9.75 8.00
N CYS A 37 -4.73 8.68 7.29
CA CYS A 37 -5.61 7.60 7.72
C CYS A 37 -4.76 6.43 8.25
N ASP A 38 -4.87 6.14 9.53
CA ASP A 38 -4.22 5.02 10.22
C ASP A 38 -5.16 4.41 11.29
N GLU A 39 -4.68 3.50 12.12
CA GLU A 39 -5.53 2.84 13.12
C GLU A 39 -6.16 3.79 14.16
N ARG A 40 -5.58 4.98 14.36
CA ARG A 40 -6.13 5.98 15.31
C ARG A 40 -7.41 6.65 14.83
N ASN A 41 -7.60 6.69 13.51
CA ASN A 41 -8.65 7.53 12.90
C ASN A 41 -9.17 6.94 11.60
N LYS A 42 -9.30 5.63 11.51
CA LYS A 42 -9.71 4.92 10.28
C LYS A 42 -11.08 5.36 9.74
N GLU A 43 -11.93 5.94 10.59
CA GLU A 43 -13.22 6.53 10.21
C GLU A 43 -13.06 7.73 9.27
N ILE A 44 -11.88 8.37 9.22
CA ILE A 44 -11.63 9.50 8.32
C ILE A 44 -11.76 9.12 6.84
N ILE A 45 -11.73 7.82 6.52
CA ILE A 45 -11.96 7.32 5.17
C ILE A 45 -13.36 7.66 4.64
N GLU A 46 -14.33 7.93 5.53
CA GLU A 46 -15.67 8.39 5.14
C GLU A 46 -15.64 9.72 4.37
N ARG A 47 -14.57 10.51 4.56
CA ARG A 47 -14.36 11.76 3.83
C ARG A 47 -13.76 11.55 2.44
N LEU A 48 -13.54 10.32 1.99
CA LEU A 48 -12.96 10.06 0.66
C LEU A 48 -13.69 10.81 -0.48
N PRO A 49 -15.02 10.93 -0.49
CA PRO A 49 -15.73 11.70 -1.53
C PRO A 49 -15.36 13.19 -1.63
N GLU A 50 -14.76 13.76 -0.56
CA GLU A 50 -14.31 15.16 -0.51
C GLU A 50 -12.83 15.30 -0.92
N ILE A 51 -12.14 14.20 -1.20
CA ILE A 51 -10.68 14.15 -1.39
C ILE A 51 -10.34 14.12 -2.88
N ASP A 52 -9.56 15.10 -3.33
CA ASP A 52 -9.08 15.17 -4.71
C ASP A 52 -7.90 14.21 -4.97
N VAL A 53 -7.04 14.01 -3.95
CA VAL A 53 -5.82 13.18 -4.09
C VAL A 53 -5.72 12.17 -2.96
N LEU A 54 -5.68 10.90 -3.32
CA LEU A 54 -5.45 9.78 -2.41
C LEU A 54 -4.04 9.23 -2.62
N ILE A 55 -3.27 9.14 -1.54
CA ILE A 55 -1.91 8.62 -1.57
C ILE A 55 -1.87 7.32 -0.77
N LEU A 56 -1.46 6.23 -1.41
CA LEU A 56 -1.17 4.97 -0.72
C LEU A 56 0.32 4.96 -0.36
N ALA A 57 0.64 5.13 0.92
CA ALA A 57 2.01 5.13 1.41
C ALA A 57 2.64 3.73 1.37
N GLY A 58 3.96 3.67 1.20
CA GLY A 58 4.70 2.41 1.21
C GLY A 58 4.75 1.76 2.59
N GLY A 59 4.79 0.42 2.60
CA GLY A 59 4.89 -0.37 3.81
C GLY A 59 4.93 -1.87 3.50
N HIS A 60 4.77 -2.69 4.53
CA HIS A 60 4.66 -4.14 4.39
C HIS A 60 3.36 -4.51 3.67
N VAL A 61 3.45 -5.28 2.58
CA VAL A 61 2.34 -5.56 1.66
C VAL A 61 1.12 -6.18 2.37
N PRO A 62 1.25 -7.27 3.15
CA PRO A 62 0.10 -7.87 3.83
C PRO A 62 -0.53 -6.95 4.87
N THR A 63 0.28 -6.24 5.67
CA THR A 63 -0.21 -5.33 6.70
C THR A 63 -1.04 -4.20 6.10
N GLN A 64 -0.53 -3.56 5.06
CA GLN A 64 -1.26 -2.51 4.36
C GLN A 64 -2.53 -3.04 3.69
N ASN A 65 -2.46 -4.22 3.05
CA ASN A 65 -3.60 -4.87 2.43
C ASN A 65 -4.73 -5.13 3.44
N SER A 66 -4.37 -5.66 4.61
CA SER A 66 -5.32 -5.90 5.70
C SER A 66 -6.00 -4.60 6.17
N PHE A 67 -5.21 -3.53 6.35
CA PHE A 67 -5.75 -2.23 6.74
C PHE A 67 -6.70 -1.67 5.68
N MET A 68 -6.31 -1.71 4.39
CA MET A 68 -7.17 -1.24 3.30
C MET A 68 -8.49 -2.01 3.23
N LYS A 69 -8.49 -3.32 3.52
CA LYS A 69 -9.73 -4.11 3.65
C LYS A 69 -10.57 -3.67 4.84
N THR A 70 -9.94 -3.42 5.98
CA THR A 70 -10.64 -2.97 7.21
C THR A 70 -11.39 -1.67 6.97
N ILE A 71 -10.81 -0.73 6.22
CA ILE A 71 -11.45 0.56 5.90
C ILE A 71 -12.35 0.50 4.66
N GLY A 72 -12.54 -0.66 4.04
CA GLY A 72 -13.38 -0.84 2.85
C GLY A 72 -12.92 -0.02 1.64
N LEU A 73 -11.60 0.14 1.47
CA LEU A 73 -11.05 1.05 0.46
C LEU A 73 -11.42 0.64 -0.96
N LYS A 74 -11.41 -0.66 -1.26
CA LYS A 74 -11.71 -1.19 -2.60
C LYS A 74 -13.10 -0.77 -3.08
N GLU A 75 -14.09 -0.92 -2.24
CA GLU A 75 -15.48 -0.60 -2.55
C GLU A 75 -15.68 0.91 -2.73
N ARG A 76 -15.03 1.70 -1.87
CA ARG A 76 -15.10 3.16 -1.91
C ARG A 76 -14.48 3.77 -3.16
N LEU A 77 -13.40 3.16 -3.66
CA LEU A 77 -12.75 3.60 -4.90
C LEU A 77 -13.60 3.40 -6.16
N GLN A 78 -14.62 2.55 -6.13
CA GLN A 78 -15.49 2.33 -7.30
C GLN A 78 -16.28 3.57 -7.72
N SER A 79 -16.60 4.44 -6.79
CA SER A 79 -17.37 5.67 -7.02
C SER A 79 -16.55 6.94 -6.85
N TRP A 80 -15.25 6.81 -6.57
CA TRP A 80 -14.34 7.94 -6.39
C TRP A 80 -13.56 8.19 -7.68
N ASP A 81 -13.49 9.47 -8.10
CA ASP A 81 -12.92 9.92 -9.37
C ASP A 81 -11.66 10.82 -9.22
N GLY A 82 -11.11 10.90 -8.01
CA GLY A 82 -9.90 11.66 -7.74
C GLY A 82 -8.61 11.00 -8.25
N LEU A 83 -7.48 11.65 -7.98
CA LEU A 83 -6.16 11.16 -8.35
C LEU A 83 -5.61 10.19 -7.31
N LEU A 84 -5.35 8.93 -7.72
CA LEU A 84 -4.66 7.95 -6.89
C LEU A 84 -3.16 7.96 -7.18
N ILE A 85 -2.36 8.11 -6.12
CA ILE A 85 -0.91 7.98 -6.16
C ILE A 85 -0.51 6.82 -5.24
N ALA A 86 0.13 5.79 -5.79
CA ALA A 86 0.67 4.69 -5.00
C ALA A 86 2.20 4.72 -5.08
N TRP A 87 2.87 4.84 -3.93
CA TRP A 87 4.32 4.83 -3.92
C TRP A 87 4.89 3.64 -3.16
N SER A 88 6.14 3.26 -3.47
CA SER A 88 6.82 2.12 -2.90
C SER A 88 6.17 0.78 -3.25
N ALA A 89 6.92 -0.29 -3.05
CA ALA A 89 6.51 -1.65 -3.39
C ALA A 89 5.19 -2.07 -2.73
N GLY A 90 5.00 -1.72 -1.46
CA GLY A 90 3.81 -2.12 -0.71
C GLY A 90 2.51 -1.63 -1.34
N SER A 91 2.39 -0.33 -1.57
CA SER A 91 1.14 0.26 -2.08
C SER A 91 0.91 -0.02 -3.56
N SER A 92 1.96 0.09 -4.40
CA SER A 92 1.82 -0.17 -5.83
C SER A 92 1.47 -1.63 -6.12
N MET A 93 2.01 -2.58 -5.35
CA MET A 93 1.63 -3.99 -5.45
C MET A 93 0.17 -4.18 -5.08
N ASN A 94 -0.31 -3.57 -4.01
CA ASN A 94 -1.70 -3.68 -3.56
C ASN A 94 -2.72 -3.09 -4.53
N CYS A 95 -2.31 -2.32 -5.53
CA CYS A 95 -3.20 -1.84 -6.60
C CYS A 95 -3.62 -2.96 -7.58
N ALA A 96 -2.88 -4.05 -7.67
CA ALA A 96 -3.22 -5.19 -8.53
C ALA A 96 -4.46 -5.95 -8.02
N GLU A 97 -5.05 -6.74 -8.90
CA GLU A 97 -6.16 -7.64 -8.53
C GLU A 97 -5.68 -8.77 -7.62
N MET A 98 -4.58 -9.42 -8.01
CA MET A 98 -3.88 -10.42 -7.19
C MET A 98 -2.47 -9.96 -6.92
N VAL A 99 -2.08 -9.99 -5.67
CA VAL A 99 -0.81 -9.45 -5.17
C VAL A 99 0.06 -10.59 -4.69
N TYR A 100 1.31 -10.64 -5.14
CA TYR A 100 2.29 -11.50 -4.53
C TYR A 100 2.91 -10.80 -3.31
N ALA A 101 2.56 -11.26 -2.14
CA ALA A 101 3.15 -10.84 -0.88
C ALA A 101 4.35 -11.76 -0.57
N GLY A 102 5.54 -11.40 -1.02
CA GLY A 102 6.76 -12.10 -0.62
C GLY A 102 6.98 -11.97 0.88
N PRO A 103 7.57 -12.98 1.54
CA PRO A 103 7.90 -12.87 2.95
C PRO A 103 8.99 -11.81 3.16
N GLU A 104 8.71 -10.83 4.00
CA GLU A 104 9.62 -9.71 4.31
C GLU A 104 9.96 -9.65 5.80
N LEU A 105 9.06 -10.14 6.66
CA LEU A 105 9.24 -10.11 8.10
C LEU A 105 9.83 -11.43 8.64
N PRO A 106 10.55 -11.38 9.77
CA PRO A 106 11.06 -12.59 10.41
C PRO A 106 9.94 -13.61 10.67
N GLY A 107 10.15 -14.84 10.27
CA GLY A 107 9.20 -15.94 10.48
C GLY A 107 8.22 -16.17 9.31
N GLU A 108 7.94 -15.19 8.47
CA GLU A 108 6.98 -15.36 7.35
C GLU A 108 7.43 -16.41 6.33
N ALA A 109 8.74 -16.49 6.07
CA ALA A 109 9.27 -17.44 5.09
C ALA A 109 9.06 -18.91 5.51
N ILE A 110 9.03 -19.19 6.80
CA ILE A 110 8.90 -20.54 7.39
C ILE A 110 7.50 -20.84 7.91
N ASP A 111 6.61 -19.85 7.95
CA ASP A 111 5.21 -20.05 8.34
C ASP A 111 4.46 -20.81 7.23
N PRO A 112 3.97 -22.03 7.48
CA PRO A 112 3.22 -22.81 6.51
C PRO A 112 1.86 -22.21 6.15
N ASN A 113 1.33 -21.30 6.98
CA ASN A 113 0.06 -20.64 6.77
C ASN A 113 0.22 -19.27 6.09
N TYR A 114 1.43 -18.82 5.84
CA TYR A 114 1.67 -17.52 5.21
C TYR A 114 1.14 -17.48 3.78
N GLN A 115 0.20 -16.57 3.55
CA GLN A 115 -0.44 -16.40 2.24
C GLN A 115 0.41 -15.52 1.33
N ARG A 116 1.09 -16.14 0.37
CA ARG A 116 1.91 -15.44 -0.63
C ARG A 116 1.09 -14.72 -1.72
N TRP A 117 -0.14 -15.15 -1.91
CA TRP A 117 -1.06 -14.53 -2.88
C TRP A 117 -2.29 -14.01 -2.14
N ILE A 118 -2.51 -12.71 -2.25
CA ILE A 118 -3.64 -12.04 -1.59
C ILE A 118 -4.40 -11.18 -2.60
N CYS A 119 -5.69 -10.98 -2.37
CA CYS A 119 -6.49 -10.07 -3.20
C CYS A 119 -6.13 -8.63 -2.89
N GLY A 120 -5.79 -7.85 -3.91
CA GLY A 120 -5.56 -6.42 -3.83
C GLY A 120 -6.79 -5.58 -4.18
N LEU A 121 -6.55 -4.32 -4.48
CA LEU A 121 -7.62 -3.35 -4.79
C LEU A 121 -8.26 -3.59 -6.17
N GLY A 122 -7.56 -4.21 -7.10
CA GLY A 122 -8.07 -4.48 -8.45
C GLY A 122 -8.14 -3.25 -9.36
N ILE A 123 -7.32 -2.23 -9.08
CA ILE A 123 -7.25 -0.99 -9.88
C ILE A 123 -6.49 -1.25 -11.18
N THR A 124 -5.54 -2.15 -11.16
CA THR A 124 -4.73 -2.53 -12.32
C THR A 124 -4.62 -4.05 -12.46
N LYS A 125 -4.45 -4.51 -13.69
CA LYS A 125 -4.10 -5.91 -13.99
C LYS A 125 -2.60 -6.17 -13.96
N THR A 126 -1.79 -5.11 -13.86
CA THR A 126 -0.34 -5.22 -13.84
C THR A 126 0.16 -5.52 -12.44
N ASN A 127 0.90 -6.62 -12.29
CA ASN A 127 1.62 -6.93 -11.07
C ASN A 127 3.01 -6.30 -11.13
N ILE A 128 3.35 -5.51 -10.13
CA ILE A 128 4.69 -4.96 -9.95
C ILE A 128 5.45 -5.87 -8.99
N PHE A 129 6.62 -6.31 -9.42
CA PHE A 129 7.49 -7.17 -8.63
C PHE A 129 8.76 -6.37 -8.26
N PRO A 130 8.78 -5.72 -7.11
CA PRO A 130 9.96 -4.96 -6.70
C PRO A 130 11.12 -5.89 -6.39
N ARG A 131 12.35 -5.40 -6.56
CA ARG A 131 13.58 -6.14 -6.28
C ARG A 131 13.67 -7.48 -7.01
N PHE A 132 13.11 -7.58 -8.19
CA PHE A 132 13.11 -8.83 -8.97
C PHE A 132 14.53 -9.42 -9.11
N GLU A 133 15.54 -8.58 -9.30
CA GLU A 133 16.94 -9.00 -9.42
C GLU A 133 17.46 -9.76 -8.21
N THR A 134 16.99 -9.44 -7.01
CA THR A 134 17.37 -10.12 -5.78
C THR A 134 16.51 -11.36 -5.50
N LEU A 135 15.31 -11.41 -6.06
CA LEU A 135 14.33 -12.48 -5.80
C LEU A 135 14.29 -13.57 -6.87
N LYS A 136 14.83 -13.30 -8.06
CA LYS A 136 14.77 -14.22 -9.21
C LYS A 136 15.37 -15.61 -8.94
N ASP A 137 16.33 -15.68 -8.02
CA ASP A 137 17.04 -16.91 -7.65
C ASP A 137 16.54 -17.52 -6.33
N GLU A 138 15.59 -16.88 -5.64
CA GLU A 138 15.03 -17.42 -4.41
C GLU A 138 14.12 -18.62 -4.66
N ILE A 139 14.21 -19.62 -3.78
CA ILE A 139 13.36 -20.80 -3.80
C ILE A 139 12.04 -20.44 -3.10
N CYS A 140 10.97 -20.28 -3.87
CA CYS A 140 9.63 -20.13 -3.33
C CYS A 140 8.94 -21.50 -3.24
N ALA A 141 8.58 -21.93 -2.05
CA ALA A 141 7.82 -23.15 -1.79
C ALA A 141 8.42 -24.41 -2.45
N GLY A 142 9.75 -24.59 -2.39
CA GLY A 142 10.44 -25.77 -2.90
C GLY A 142 10.67 -25.80 -4.41
N SER A 143 10.24 -24.80 -5.16
CA SER A 143 10.52 -24.68 -6.60
C SER A 143 11.36 -23.44 -6.89
N LYS A 144 12.42 -23.62 -7.65
CA LYS A 144 13.27 -22.54 -8.14
C LYS A 144 12.48 -21.71 -9.15
N ARG A 145 12.33 -20.40 -8.92
CA ARG A 145 11.77 -19.48 -9.92
C ARG A 145 12.73 -19.45 -11.11
N ARG A 146 12.34 -20.03 -12.23
CA ARG A 146 13.02 -19.80 -13.48
C ARG A 146 12.48 -18.51 -14.08
N GLY A 147 13.33 -17.47 -14.13
CA GLY A 147 13.06 -16.31 -14.94
C GLY A 147 12.86 -16.79 -16.40
N ARG A 148 11.70 -16.52 -16.97
CA ARG A 148 11.56 -16.60 -18.43
C ARG A 148 12.20 -15.33 -18.98
N ALA A 149 13.23 -15.50 -19.79
CA ALA A 149 13.80 -14.47 -20.64
C ALA A 149 12.75 -13.98 -21.66
#